data_071ce6d88caec870241e61b8e51e5c86
#
_entry.id   071ce6d88caec870241e61b8e51e5c86
#
_cell.length_a   1.000
_cell.length_b   1.000
_cell.length_c   1.000
_cell.angle_alpha   90.00
_cell.angle_beta   90.00
_cell.angle_gamma   90.00
#
_symmetry.space_group_name_H-M   'P 1'
#
loop_
_entity.id
_entity.type
_entity.pdbx_description
1 polymer ?
#
loop_
_entity_poly.entity_id
_entity_poly.type
_entity_poly.pdbx_seq_one_letter_code
_entity_poly.pdbx_strand_id
1 'polypeptide(L)'
;MTRTLATAALAFCSTVVGGLFALKARSRLHLVLGLTAGVLLGVVAFDILPELVELIGQQALTIDAPMVALVVGFLVFHALEKLLVIHHAQEDAYAGHHHPAVGVLSALALIGHSFLDGVGIGFAFQVSTHTGLMVALAVVAHDFADGMNTVSLMLVHKNPATRATGMLVLDAAAPILGAASTLFLRLPPTALAIYLGVFGGVLLYIGAADILPEAHSERSSPVTIALTCAGTAFVYGVTRLLR
;
A
#
# COMPACT_ATOMS: atom_id res chain seq x y z
N MET A 1 -14.25 1.57 -16.03
CA MET A 1 -13.02 1.45 -16.84
C MET A 1 -12.16 2.71 -16.77
N THR A 2 -12.63 3.86 -17.27
CA THR A 2 -11.83 5.10 -17.29
C THR A 2 -11.39 5.57 -15.91
N ARG A 3 -12.27 5.50 -14.89
CA ARG A 3 -11.95 5.92 -13.51
C ARG A 3 -10.89 5.03 -12.86
N THR A 4 -11.00 3.71 -13.01
CA THR A 4 -10.06 2.72 -12.48
C THR A 4 -8.64 2.97 -13.02
N LEU A 5 -8.50 3.11 -14.34
CA LEU A 5 -7.20 3.38 -14.94
C LEU A 5 -6.67 4.79 -14.62
N ALA A 6 -7.55 5.78 -14.50
CA ALA A 6 -7.14 7.14 -14.13
C ALA A 6 -6.59 7.19 -12.69
N THR A 7 -7.22 6.49 -11.74
CA THR A 7 -6.72 6.43 -10.36
C THR A 7 -5.43 5.61 -10.25
N ALA A 8 -5.29 4.51 -11.01
CA ALA A 8 -4.03 3.77 -11.09
C ALA A 8 -2.90 4.62 -11.73
N ALA A 9 -3.23 5.53 -12.65
CA ALA A 9 -2.25 6.48 -13.18
C ALA A 9 -1.82 7.54 -12.14
N LEU A 10 -2.67 7.88 -11.16
CA LEU A 10 -2.25 8.72 -10.03
C LEU A 10 -1.30 7.95 -9.10
N ALA A 11 -1.54 6.67 -8.88
CA ALA A 11 -0.62 5.79 -8.16
C ALA A 11 0.76 5.77 -8.84
N PHE A 12 0.81 5.55 -10.15
CA PHE A 12 2.04 5.68 -10.94
C PHE A 12 2.80 6.99 -10.66
N CYS A 13 2.10 8.12 -10.69
CA CYS A 13 2.74 9.42 -10.43
C CYS A 13 3.28 9.50 -9.00
N SER A 14 2.57 8.96 -8.02
CA SER A 14 2.99 8.94 -6.62
C SER A 14 4.27 8.14 -6.43
N THR A 15 4.31 6.92 -6.95
CA THR A 15 5.49 6.03 -6.93
C THR A 15 6.71 6.71 -7.56
N VAL A 16 6.54 7.32 -8.76
CA VAL A 16 7.64 8.04 -9.43
C VAL A 16 8.14 9.21 -8.59
N VAL A 17 7.24 10.00 -8.02
CA VAL A 17 7.61 11.15 -7.16
C VAL A 17 8.35 10.67 -5.93
N GLY A 18 7.90 9.58 -5.27
CA GLY A 18 8.58 8.96 -4.14
C GLY A 18 10.00 8.51 -4.47
N GLY A 19 10.19 7.79 -5.57
CA GLY A 19 11.51 7.35 -6.02
C GLY A 19 12.45 8.50 -6.38
N LEU A 20 11.94 9.54 -7.04
CA LEU A 20 12.72 10.75 -7.32
C LEU A 20 13.08 11.51 -6.04
N PHE A 21 12.20 11.49 -5.04
CA PHE A 21 12.47 12.08 -3.73
C PHE A 21 13.59 11.33 -3.00
N ALA A 22 13.64 10.01 -3.08
CA ALA A 22 14.72 9.20 -2.51
C ALA A 22 16.09 9.56 -3.08
N LEU A 23 16.14 9.96 -4.35
CA LEU A 23 17.38 10.40 -4.99
C LEU A 23 17.85 11.78 -4.53
N LYS A 24 16.96 12.64 -4.02
CA LYS A 24 17.24 14.08 -3.81
C LYS A 24 17.08 14.60 -2.38
N ALA A 25 16.15 14.06 -1.57
CA ALA A 25 15.79 14.69 -0.28
C ALA A 25 15.22 13.71 0.73
N ARG A 26 16.01 13.29 1.74
CA ARG A 26 15.57 12.37 2.81
C ARG A 26 15.10 13.06 4.11
N SER A 27 15.35 14.35 4.31
CA SER A 27 15.26 15.00 5.63
C SER A 27 13.85 15.22 6.19
N ARG A 28 12.79 15.12 5.38
CA ARG A 28 11.39 15.36 5.80
C ARG A 28 10.47 14.16 5.62
N LEU A 29 11.04 13.00 5.36
CA LEU A 29 10.32 11.78 5.07
C LEU A 29 9.34 11.39 6.17
N HIS A 30 9.78 11.43 7.43
CA HIS A 30 8.96 11.10 8.61
C HIS A 30 7.62 11.86 8.67
N LEU A 31 7.57 13.09 8.14
CA LEU A 31 6.33 13.86 8.08
C LEU A 31 5.35 13.31 7.04
N VAL A 32 5.86 12.94 5.87
CA VAL A 32 5.06 12.33 4.79
C VAL A 32 4.53 10.98 5.26
N LEU A 33 5.41 10.13 5.82
CA LEU A 33 5.03 8.82 6.35
C LEU A 33 3.97 8.94 7.46
N GLY A 34 4.10 9.93 8.36
CA GLY A 34 3.09 10.17 9.39
C GLY A 34 1.71 10.48 8.79
N LEU A 35 1.65 11.37 7.79
CA LEU A 35 0.41 11.69 7.08
C LEU A 35 -0.16 10.45 6.37
N THR A 36 0.69 9.71 5.66
CA THR A 36 0.32 8.48 4.93
C THR A 36 -0.28 7.42 5.87
N ALA A 37 0.39 7.14 7.01
CA ALA A 37 -0.14 6.22 8.02
C ALA A 37 -1.54 6.62 8.48
N GLY A 38 -1.77 7.93 8.71
CA GLY A 38 -3.08 8.47 9.07
C GLY A 38 -4.13 8.26 7.99
N VAL A 39 -3.77 8.46 6.71
CA VAL A 39 -4.68 8.20 5.57
C VAL A 39 -5.05 6.72 5.50
N LEU A 40 -4.07 5.80 5.59
CA LEU A 40 -4.33 4.35 5.55
C LEU A 40 -5.26 3.90 6.68
N LEU A 41 -4.96 4.33 7.92
CA LEU A 41 -5.82 4.02 9.08
C LEU A 41 -7.23 4.58 8.89
N GLY A 42 -7.34 5.80 8.36
CA GLY A 42 -8.64 6.43 8.07
C GLY A 42 -9.44 5.67 7.02
N VAL A 43 -8.82 5.24 5.92
CA VAL A 43 -9.49 4.46 4.85
C VAL A 43 -9.98 3.12 5.40
N VAL A 44 -9.15 2.40 6.16
CA VAL A 44 -9.59 1.13 6.76
C VAL A 44 -10.75 1.35 7.72
N ALA A 45 -10.65 2.32 8.63
CA ALA A 45 -11.64 2.52 9.70
C ALA A 45 -12.97 3.14 9.22
N PHE A 46 -12.92 4.09 8.27
CA PHE A 46 -14.09 4.90 7.90
C PHE A 46 -14.68 4.56 6.53
N ASP A 47 -13.98 3.75 5.73
CA ASP A 47 -14.48 3.30 4.43
C ASP A 47 -14.54 1.77 4.33
N ILE A 48 -13.41 1.05 4.42
CA ILE A 48 -13.37 -0.40 4.17
C ILE A 48 -14.20 -1.17 5.20
N LEU A 49 -14.03 -0.91 6.50
CA LEU A 49 -14.78 -1.63 7.54
C LEU A 49 -16.30 -1.38 7.46
N PRO A 50 -16.80 -0.14 7.32
CA PRO A 50 -18.22 0.10 7.09
C PRO A 50 -18.77 -0.56 5.83
N GLU A 51 -18.02 -0.51 4.70
CA GLU A 51 -18.41 -1.17 3.46
C GLU A 51 -18.50 -2.69 3.60
N LEU A 52 -17.56 -3.31 4.33
CA LEU A 52 -17.61 -4.74 4.65
C LEU A 52 -18.87 -5.10 5.43
N VAL A 53 -19.22 -4.31 6.45
CA VAL A 53 -20.44 -4.52 7.25
C VAL A 53 -21.68 -4.38 6.37
N GLU A 54 -21.72 -3.43 5.46
CA GLU A 54 -22.82 -3.23 4.52
C GLU A 54 -22.95 -4.41 3.54
N LEU A 55 -21.85 -4.87 2.92
CA LEU A 55 -21.83 -6.04 2.04
C LEU A 55 -22.29 -7.32 2.75
N ILE A 56 -21.88 -7.51 4.00
CA ILE A 56 -22.29 -8.64 4.84
C ILE A 56 -23.82 -8.60 5.01
N GLY A 57 -24.38 -7.44 5.36
CA GLY A 57 -25.82 -7.27 5.55
C GLY A 57 -26.62 -7.51 4.27
N GLN A 58 -26.16 -6.97 3.13
CA GLN A 58 -26.84 -7.11 1.84
C GLN A 58 -26.82 -8.53 1.29
N GLN A 59 -25.76 -9.29 1.53
CA GLN A 59 -25.58 -10.63 0.97
C GLN A 59 -26.00 -11.75 1.91
N ALA A 60 -26.55 -11.42 3.09
CA ALA A 60 -26.85 -12.39 4.16
C ALA A 60 -25.64 -13.30 4.48
N LEU A 61 -24.43 -12.78 4.35
CA LEU A 61 -23.19 -13.46 4.71
C LEU A 61 -23.08 -13.54 6.23
N THR A 62 -22.41 -14.58 6.73
CA THR A 62 -21.96 -14.56 8.13
C THR A 62 -20.86 -13.50 8.25
N ILE A 63 -20.91 -12.71 9.33
CA ILE A 63 -19.89 -11.68 9.64
C ILE A 63 -18.48 -12.27 9.69
N ASP A 64 -18.38 -13.55 10.01
CA ASP A 64 -17.10 -14.22 10.25
C ASP A 64 -16.19 -14.25 9.02
N ALA A 65 -16.72 -14.59 7.84
CA ALA A 65 -15.89 -14.82 6.66
C ALA A 65 -15.08 -13.57 6.22
N PRO A 66 -15.68 -12.37 6.02
CA PRO A 66 -14.92 -11.17 5.67
C PRO A 66 -14.03 -10.65 6.81
N MET A 67 -14.45 -10.80 8.08
CA MET A 67 -13.63 -10.39 9.22
C MET A 67 -12.45 -11.35 9.44
N VAL A 68 -12.65 -12.65 9.28
CA VAL A 68 -11.54 -13.63 9.25
C VAL A 68 -10.60 -13.30 8.08
N ALA A 69 -11.12 -12.97 6.91
CA ALA A 69 -10.33 -12.57 5.75
C ALA A 69 -9.46 -11.33 6.04
N LEU A 70 -9.97 -10.34 6.78
CA LEU A 70 -9.21 -9.17 7.22
C LEU A 70 -8.03 -9.58 8.14
N VAL A 71 -8.30 -10.41 9.15
CA VAL A 71 -7.24 -10.90 10.05
C VAL A 71 -6.22 -11.73 9.27
N VAL A 72 -6.67 -12.59 8.36
CA VAL A 72 -5.79 -13.39 7.49
C VAL A 72 -4.94 -12.49 6.61
N GLY A 73 -5.51 -11.47 5.97
CA GLY A 73 -4.76 -10.51 5.16
C GLY A 73 -3.65 -9.83 5.96
N PHE A 74 -3.98 -9.33 7.16
CA PHE A 74 -3.01 -8.75 8.09
C PHE A 74 -1.87 -9.73 8.44
N LEU A 75 -2.22 -10.95 8.85
CA LEU A 75 -1.22 -11.94 9.29
C LEU A 75 -0.38 -12.50 8.15
N VAL A 76 -0.97 -12.72 6.97
CA VAL A 76 -0.23 -13.18 5.78
C VAL A 76 0.79 -12.13 5.36
N PHE A 77 0.38 -10.85 5.28
CA PHE A 77 1.31 -9.78 4.91
C PHE A 77 2.42 -9.62 5.97
N HIS A 78 2.06 -9.66 7.25
CA HIS A 78 3.02 -9.68 8.35
C HIS A 78 4.04 -10.83 8.20
N ALA A 79 3.57 -12.04 7.94
CA ALA A 79 4.45 -13.20 7.79
C ALA A 79 5.36 -13.06 6.57
N LEU A 80 4.83 -12.62 5.42
CA LEU A 80 5.60 -12.39 4.20
C LEU A 80 6.71 -11.36 4.43
N GLU A 81 6.37 -10.22 5.01
CA GLU A 81 7.36 -9.16 5.31
C GLU A 81 8.44 -9.68 6.26
N LYS A 82 8.05 -10.31 7.38
CA LYS A 82 9.04 -10.81 8.35
C LYS A 82 9.90 -11.93 7.80
N LEU A 83 9.36 -12.82 6.98
CA LEU A 83 10.14 -13.86 6.30
C LEU A 83 11.16 -13.25 5.33
N LEU A 84 10.77 -12.22 4.57
CA LEU A 84 11.70 -11.49 3.70
C LEU A 84 12.80 -10.80 4.51
N VAL A 85 12.44 -10.11 5.60
CA VAL A 85 13.41 -9.42 6.47
C VAL A 85 14.36 -10.42 7.15
N ILE A 86 13.86 -11.55 7.67
CA ILE A 86 14.69 -12.59 8.29
C ILE A 86 15.64 -13.19 7.27
N HIS A 87 15.17 -13.47 6.06
CA HIS A 87 16.01 -14.01 4.98
C HIS A 87 17.15 -13.06 4.65
N HIS A 88 16.86 -11.77 4.48
CA HIS A 88 17.89 -10.75 4.21
C HIS A 88 18.87 -10.58 5.36
N ALA A 89 18.41 -10.56 6.62
CA ALA A 89 19.28 -10.44 7.78
C ALA A 89 20.22 -11.65 7.96
N GLN A 90 19.80 -12.84 7.58
CA GLN A 90 20.65 -14.03 7.58
C GLN A 90 21.71 -13.97 6.49
N GLU A 91 21.37 -13.48 5.29
CA GLU A 91 22.34 -13.29 4.21
C GLU A 91 23.40 -12.23 4.56
N ASP A 92 22.99 -11.11 5.17
CA ASP A 92 23.91 -10.04 5.61
C ASP A 92 24.84 -10.51 6.76
N ALA A 93 24.36 -11.34 7.68
CA ALA A 93 25.16 -11.87 8.78
C ALA A 93 26.24 -12.86 8.30
N TYR A 94 26.00 -13.57 7.20
CA TYR A 94 26.98 -14.54 6.65
C TYR A 94 28.00 -13.90 5.70
N ALA A 95 27.70 -12.76 5.09
CA ALA A 95 28.50 -12.29 3.96
C ALA A 95 29.28 -11.00 4.21
N GLY A 96 28.94 -10.14 5.14
CA GLY A 96 29.58 -8.82 5.27
C GLY A 96 29.65 -8.01 3.96
N HIS A 97 28.92 -8.45 2.92
CA HIS A 97 28.91 -7.93 1.57
C HIS A 97 27.49 -7.58 1.14
N HIS A 98 27.25 -6.34 0.74
CA HIS A 98 26.02 -5.90 0.10
C HIS A 98 25.89 -6.57 -1.27
N HIS A 99 24.94 -7.48 -1.44
CA HIS A 99 24.72 -8.19 -2.71
C HIS A 99 23.70 -7.44 -3.59
N PRO A 100 24.08 -7.02 -4.81
CA PRO A 100 23.14 -6.37 -5.73
C PRO A 100 21.86 -7.19 -6.01
N ALA A 101 21.95 -8.53 -5.94
CA ALA A 101 20.82 -9.42 -6.13
C ALA A 101 19.71 -9.23 -5.07
N VAL A 102 20.08 -8.95 -3.82
CA VAL A 102 19.11 -8.71 -2.73
C VAL A 102 18.29 -7.45 -3.03
N GLY A 103 18.95 -6.36 -3.44
CA GLY A 103 18.22 -5.13 -3.83
C GLY A 103 17.24 -5.36 -4.99
N VAL A 104 17.63 -6.19 -5.98
CA VAL A 104 16.74 -6.56 -7.09
C VAL A 104 15.55 -7.39 -6.61
N LEU A 105 15.77 -8.38 -5.74
CA LEU A 105 14.71 -9.23 -5.22
C LEU A 105 13.71 -8.42 -4.37
N SER A 106 14.20 -7.52 -3.53
CA SER A 106 13.36 -6.60 -2.75
C SER A 106 12.53 -5.69 -3.66
N ALA A 107 13.15 -5.12 -4.69
CA ALA A 107 12.43 -4.30 -5.67
C ALA A 107 11.35 -5.12 -6.43
N LEU A 108 11.63 -6.37 -6.80
CA LEU A 108 10.64 -7.26 -7.42
C LEU A 108 9.47 -7.59 -6.47
N ALA A 109 9.73 -7.75 -5.18
CA ALA A 109 8.69 -7.95 -4.19
C ALA A 109 7.76 -6.72 -4.08
N LEU A 110 8.34 -5.49 -4.07
CA LEU A 110 7.57 -4.24 -4.09
C LEU A 110 6.77 -4.11 -5.39
N ILE A 111 7.33 -4.40 -6.55
CA ILE A 111 6.61 -4.41 -7.84
C ILE A 111 5.41 -5.37 -7.80
N GLY A 112 5.59 -6.56 -7.21
CA GLY A 112 4.50 -7.52 -7.01
C GLY A 112 3.41 -6.97 -6.08
N HIS A 113 3.81 -6.28 -5.01
CA HIS A 113 2.90 -5.60 -4.09
C HIS A 113 2.10 -4.50 -4.82
N SER A 114 2.77 -3.59 -5.51
CA SER A 114 2.14 -2.52 -6.28
C SER A 114 1.18 -3.04 -7.37
N PHE A 115 1.49 -4.19 -7.97
CA PHE A 115 0.53 -4.85 -8.88
C PHE A 115 -0.75 -5.26 -8.13
N LEU A 116 -0.64 -5.83 -6.94
CA LEU A 116 -1.79 -6.21 -6.12
C LEU A 116 -2.59 -5.00 -5.65
N ASP A 117 -1.96 -3.85 -5.43
CA ASP A 117 -2.64 -2.58 -5.13
C ASP A 117 -3.51 -2.13 -6.30
N GLY A 118 -2.98 -2.23 -7.51
CA GLY A 118 -3.76 -2.00 -8.72
C GLY A 118 -4.97 -2.94 -8.85
N VAL A 119 -4.80 -4.23 -8.55
CA VAL A 119 -5.89 -5.20 -8.45
C VAL A 119 -6.89 -4.76 -7.38
N GLY A 120 -6.40 -4.27 -6.23
CA GLY A 120 -7.21 -3.70 -5.16
C GLY A 120 -8.09 -2.55 -5.61
N ILE A 121 -7.51 -1.56 -6.28
CA ILE A 121 -8.25 -0.45 -6.90
C ILE A 121 -9.33 -0.99 -7.85
N GLY A 122 -8.98 -1.93 -8.72
CA GLY A 122 -9.88 -2.47 -9.72
C GLY A 122 -11.11 -3.17 -9.12
N PHE A 123 -10.91 -4.04 -8.13
CA PHE A 123 -12.00 -4.74 -7.46
C PHE A 123 -12.81 -3.82 -6.54
N ALA A 124 -12.18 -2.84 -5.90
CA ALA A 124 -12.90 -1.84 -5.11
C ALA A 124 -13.88 -1.02 -5.97
N PHE A 125 -13.52 -0.69 -7.22
CA PHE A 125 -14.46 -0.07 -8.18
C PHE A 125 -15.59 -1.00 -8.62
N GLN A 126 -15.46 -2.32 -8.47
CA GLN A 126 -16.58 -3.25 -8.71
C GLN A 126 -17.57 -3.26 -7.55
N VAL A 127 -17.13 -2.94 -6.33
CA VAL A 127 -18.01 -2.77 -5.17
C VAL A 127 -18.82 -1.49 -5.35
N SER A 128 -18.15 -0.34 -5.34
CA SER A 128 -18.78 0.96 -5.57
C SER A 128 -17.76 1.99 -6.10
N THR A 129 -18.25 3.09 -6.67
CA THR A 129 -17.38 4.20 -7.06
C THR A 129 -16.72 4.84 -5.83
N HIS A 130 -17.45 4.94 -4.72
CA HIS A 130 -16.94 5.49 -3.47
C HIS A 130 -15.78 4.65 -2.93
N THR A 131 -15.99 3.35 -2.73
CA THR A 131 -14.97 2.41 -2.24
C THR A 131 -13.74 2.40 -3.16
N GLY A 132 -13.96 2.40 -4.48
CA GLY A 132 -12.88 2.49 -5.46
C GLY A 132 -12.03 3.75 -5.32
N LEU A 133 -12.64 4.90 -5.06
CA LEU A 133 -11.91 6.16 -4.84
C LEU A 133 -11.17 6.17 -3.50
N MET A 134 -11.74 5.61 -2.44
CA MET A 134 -11.10 5.54 -1.12
C MET A 134 -9.91 4.58 -1.13
N VAL A 135 -10.06 3.40 -1.73
CA VAL A 135 -8.94 2.47 -1.92
C VAL A 135 -7.85 3.10 -2.78
N ALA A 136 -8.22 3.76 -3.89
CA ALA A 136 -7.24 4.46 -4.72
C ALA A 136 -6.51 5.58 -3.95
N LEU A 137 -7.20 6.32 -3.07
CA LEU A 137 -6.57 7.31 -2.19
C LEU A 137 -5.55 6.67 -1.24
N ALA A 138 -5.90 5.52 -0.65
CA ALA A 138 -4.99 4.78 0.21
C ALA A 138 -3.74 4.33 -0.55
N VAL A 139 -3.92 3.73 -1.73
CA VAL A 139 -2.83 3.27 -2.60
C VAL A 139 -1.93 4.45 -2.99
N VAL A 140 -2.48 5.52 -3.55
CA VAL A 140 -1.70 6.72 -3.92
C VAL A 140 -0.92 7.29 -2.74
N ALA A 141 -1.48 7.22 -1.53
CA ALA A 141 -0.81 7.75 -0.34
C ALA A 141 0.44 6.93 0.06
N HIS A 142 0.38 5.58 -0.01
CA HIS A 142 1.54 4.77 0.38
C HIS A 142 2.50 4.47 -0.78
N ASP A 143 2.06 4.47 -2.01
CA ASP A 143 2.91 4.29 -3.20
C ASP A 143 4.07 5.29 -3.29
N PHE A 144 3.93 6.46 -2.66
CA PHE A 144 5.06 7.37 -2.49
C PHE A 144 6.20 6.71 -1.68
N ALA A 145 5.85 6.02 -0.59
CA ALA A 145 6.82 5.31 0.24
C ALA A 145 7.40 4.11 -0.52
N ASP A 146 6.60 3.39 -1.28
CA ASP A 146 7.04 2.21 -2.04
C ASP A 146 8.03 2.59 -3.13
N GLY A 147 7.75 3.63 -3.91
CA GLY A 147 8.69 4.14 -4.90
C GLY A 147 10.02 4.60 -4.29
N MET A 148 9.95 5.20 -3.11
CA MET A 148 11.13 5.59 -2.35
C MET A 148 11.90 4.37 -1.83
N ASN A 149 11.21 3.37 -1.30
CA ASN A 149 11.82 2.13 -0.82
C ASN A 149 12.46 1.35 -1.95
N THR A 150 11.79 1.22 -3.10
CA THR A 150 12.35 0.59 -4.31
C THR A 150 13.69 1.18 -4.69
N VAL A 151 13.79 2.50 -4.79
CA VAL A 151 15.08 3.17 -5.13
C VAL A 151 16.09 3.01 -4.01
N SER A 152 15.70 3.20 -2.74
CA SER A 152 16.60 3.14 -1.59
C SER A 152 17.24 1.76 -1.43
N LEU A 153 16.42 0.69 -1.50
CA LEU A 153 16.90 -0.70 -1.41
C LEU A 153 17.88 -1.04 -2.53
N MET A 154 17.58 -0.62 -3.76
CA MET A 154 18.51 -0.81 -4.89
C MET A 154 19.86 -0.14 -4.65
N LEU A 155 19.88 1.11 -4.16
CA LEU A 155 21.10 1.88 -3.94
C LEU A 155 21.89 1.39 -2.73
N VAL A 156 21.25 1.02 -1.64
CA VAL A 156 21.90 0.46 -0.44
C VAL A 156 22.65 -0.83 -0.80
N HIS A 157 22.04 -1.68 -1.63
CA HIS A 157 22.65 -2.92 -2.12
C HIS A 157 23.57 -2.71 -3.35
N LYS A 158 24.14 -1.50 -3.52
CA LYS A 158 25.16 -1.19 -4.53
C LYS A 158 24.74 -1.39 -5.99
N ASN A 159 23.42 -1.40 -6.28
CA ASN A 159 22.97 -1.35 -7.67
C ASN A 159 23.21 0.05 -8.26
N PRO A 160 23.53 0.16 -9.56
CA PRO A 160 23.68 1.46 -10.21
C PRO A 160 22.33 2.21 -10.28
N ALA A 161 22.38 3.54 -10.23
CA ALA A 161 21.20 4.40 -10.28
C ALA A 161 20.30 4.16 -11.51
N THR A 162 20.90 3.81 -12.65
CA THR A 162 20.18 3.46 -13.88
C THR A 162 19.29 2.22 -13.69
N ARG A 163 19.78 1.21 -12.96
CA ARG A 163 19.02 0.00 -12.65
C ARG A 163 17.93 0.28 -11.61
N ALA A 164 18.24 1.10 -10.60
CA ALA A 164 17.28 1.55 -9.61
C ALA A 164 16.12 2.33 -10.27
N THR A 165 16.42 3.23 -11.21
CA THR A 165 15.40 3.94 -11.99
C THR A 165 14.58 2.99 -12.87
N GLY A 166 15.19 1.96 -13.46
CA GLY A 166 14.47 0.93 -14.21
C GLY A 166 13.46 0.17 -13.35
N MET A 167 13.86 -0.24 -12.14
CA MET A 167 12.96 -0.90 -11.18
C MET A 167 11.85 0.05 -10.71
N LEU A 168 12.14 1.34 -10.47
CA LEU A 168 11.15 2.34 -10.15
C LEU A 168 10.08 2.48 -11.25
N VAL A 169 10.47 2.46 -12.52
CA VAL A 169 9.51 2.54 -13.63
C VAL A 169 8.61 1.30 -13.69
N LEU A 170 9.17 0.12 -13.43
CA LEU A 170 8.40 -1.13 -13.36
C LEU A 170 7.42 -1.10 -12.18
N ASP A 171 7.89 -0.65 -11.02
CA ASP A 171 7.09 -0.50 -9.80
C ASP A 171 5.93 0.47 -10.03
N ALA A 172 6.21 1.65 -10.54
CA ALA A 172 5.19 2.65 -10.87
C ALA A 172 4.16 2.14 -11.92
N ALA A 173 4.58 1.33 -12.90
CA ALA A 173 3.67 0.78 -13.91
C ALA A 173 2.80 -0.36 -13.39
N ALA A 174 3.22 -1.03 -12.32
CA ALA A 174 2.57 -2.23 -11.79
C ALA A 174 1.10 -2.00 -11.38
N PRO A 175 0.73 -0.90 -10.69
CA PRO A 175 -0.67 -0.64 -10.34
C PRO A 175 -1.58 -0.48 -11.57
N ILE A 176 -1.08 0.09 -12.66
CA ILE A 176 -1.85 0.23 -13.91
C ILE A 176 -2.13 -1.14 -14.50
N LEU A 177 -1.13 -2.02 -14.52
CA LEU A 177 -1.28 -3.40 -15.03
C LEU A 177 -2.22 -4.22 -14.14
N GLY A 178 -2.09 -4.09 -12.82
CA GLY A 178 -2.98 -4.71 -11.85
C GLY A 178 -4.44 -4.26 -12.04
N ALA A 179 -4.69 -2.97 -12.11
CA ALA A 179 -6.01 -2.41 -12.34
C ALA A 179 -6.59 -2.85 -13.70
N ALA A 180 -5.77 -2.87 -14.75
CA ALA A 180 -6.18 -3.33 -16.07
C ALA A 180 -6.57 -4.80 -16.08
N SER A 181 -5.89 -5.67 -15.32
CA SER A 181 -6.20 -7.09 -15.23
C SER A 181 -7.63 -7.36 -14.72
N THR A 182 -8.13 -6.51 -13.82
CA THR A 182 -9.47 -6.65 -13.24
C THR A 182 -10.60 -6.27 -14.19
N LEU A 183 -10.31 -5.57 -15.30
CA LEU A 183 -11.32 -5.17 -16.28
C LEU A 183 -11.98 -6.37 -16.99
N PHE A 184 -11.28 -7.50 -17.03
CA PHE A 184 -11.73 -8.74 -17.65
C PHE A 184 -12.29 -9.74 -16.63
N LEU A 185 -12.20 -9.45 -15.35
CA LEU A 185 -12.63 -10.30 -14.24
C LEU A 185 -13.78 -9.62 -13.48
N ARG A 186 -14.89 -10.32 -13.31
CA ARG A 186 -15.97 -9.91 -12.42
C ARG A 186 -16.08 -10.91 -11.29
N LEU A 187 -15.92 -10.43 -10.07
CA LEU A 187 -16.11 -11.24 -8.88
C LEU A 187 -17.57 -11.17 -8.40
N PRO A 188 -18.15 -12.29 -7.93
CA PRO A 188 -19.42 -12.26 -7.24
C PRO A 188 -19.32 -11.45 -5.93
N PRO A 189 -20.42 -10.84 -5.42
CA PRO A 189 -20.39 -9.97 -4.23
C PRO A 189 -19.73 -10.62 -3.00
N THR A 190 -19.94 -11.92 -2.80
CA THR A 190 -19.30 -12.68 -1.72
C THR A 190 -17.78 -12.68 -1.83
N ALA A 191 -17.26 -12.93 -3.03
CA ALA A 191 -15.82 -12.93 -3.27
C ALA A 191 -15.24 -11.51 -3.16
N LEU A 192 -15.99 -10.47 -3.56
CA LEU A 192 -15.59 -9.08 -3.37
C LEU A 192 -15.50 -8.71 -1.87
N ALA A 193 -16.47 -9.16 -1.04
CA ALA A 193 -16.42 -8.93 0.39
C ALA A 193 -15.20 -9.60 1.05
N ILE A 194 -14.91 -10.86 0.70
CA ILE A 194 -13.72 -11.57 1.19
C ILE A 194 -12.45 -10.86 0.72
N TYR A 195 -12.37 -10.50 -0.57
CA TYR A 195 -11.23 -9.79 -1.12
C TYR A 195 -11.01 -8.43 -0.42
N LEU A 196 -12.08 -7.66 -0.24
CA LEU A 196 -12.01 -6.36 0.45
C LEU A 196 -11.56 -6.52 1.91
N GLY A 197 -11.96 -7.63 2.57
CA GLY A 197 -11.47 -8.00 3.90
C GLY A 197 -9.96 -8.23 3.89
N VAL A 198 -9.46 -9.12 3.01
CA VAL A 198 -8.01 -9.38 2.88
C VAL A 198 -7.26 -8.09 2.61
N PHE A 199 -7.71 -7.30 1.64
CA PHE A 199 -7.06 -6.05 1.25
C PHE A 199 -7.06 -5.02 2.40
N GLY A 200 -8.17 -4.87 3.12
CA GLY A 200 -8.25 -4.03 4.31
C GLY A 200 -7.27 -4.46 5.42
N GLY A 201 -7.09 -5.76 5.60
CA GLY A 201 -6.10 -6.31 6.52
C GLY A 201 -4.66 -5.99 6.12
N VAL A 202 -4.34 -6.08 4.84
CA VAL A 202 -3.03 -5.69 4.29
C VAL A 202 -2.78 -4.19 4.50
N LEU A 203 -3.75 -3.32 4.14
CA LEU A 203 -3.62 -1.87 4.35
C LEU A 203 -3.49 -1.51 5.84
N LEU A 204 -4.20 -2.23 6.72
CA LEU A 204 -4.09 -2.03 8.16
C LEU A 204 -2.67 -2.39 8.65
N TYR A 205 -2.10 -3.48 8.14
CA TYR A 205 -0.72 -3.85 8.47
C TYR A 205 0.27 -2.78 8.01
N ILE A 206 0.21 -2.38 6.73
CA ILE A 206 1.10 -1.36 6.16
C ILE A 206 0.99 -0.05 6.95
N GLY A 207 -0.23 0.42 7.23
CA GLY A 207 -0.43 1.68 7.95
C GLY A 207 0.03 1.64 9.40
N ALA A 208 -0.33 0.59 10.15
CA ALA A 208 -0.12 0.53 11.60
C ALA A 208 1.19 -0.13 12.01
N ALA A 209 1.65 -1.16 11.31
CA ALA A 209 2.79 -1.98 11.71
C ALA A 209 4.07 -1.67 10.93
N ASP A 210 3.97 -1.02 9.78
CA ASP A 210 5.12 -0.65 8.93
C ASP A 210 5.30 0.87 8.88
N ILE A 211 4.42 1.62 8.22
CA ILE A 211 4.62 3.06 7.97
C ILE A 211 4.57 3.89 9.26
N LEU A 212 3.66 3.60 10.19
CA LEU A 212 3.53 4.39 11.41
C LEU A 212 4.76 4.29 12.32
N PRO A 213 5.33 3.10 12.59
CA PRO A 213 6.60 2.98 13.31
C PRO A 213 7.76 3.63 12.57
N GLU A 214 7.85 3.49 11.25
CA GLU A 214 8.90 4.09 10.43
C GLU A 214 8.85 5.63 10.51
N ALA A 215 7.67 6.23 10.48
CA ALA A 215 7.48 7.67 10.66
C ALA A 215 8.03 8.20 11.99
N HIS A 216 8.18 7.34 13.01
CA HIS A 216 8.65 7.69 14.35
C HIS A 216 10.05 7.13 14.68
N SER A 217 10.69 6.38 13.76
CA SER A 217 11.94 5.66 14.02
C SER A 217 13.13 6.60 14.31
N GLU A 218 13.34 7.62 13.47
CA GLU A 218 14.50 8.53 13.59
C GLU A 218 14.19 9.80 14.40
N ARG A 219 13.00 10.35 14.26
CA ARG A 219 12.57 11.62 14.89
C ARG A 219 11.09 11.61 15.24
N SER A 220 10.74 11.06 16.38
CA SER A 220 9.39 11.25 16.90
C SER A 220 9.17 12.74 17.22
N SER A 221 8.18 13.36 16.59
CA SER A 221 7.85 14.76 16.81
C SER A 221 6.35 14.97 16.99
N PRO A 222 5.92 15.97 17.77
CA PRO A 222 4.49 16.31 17.87
C PRO A 222 3.88 16.63 16.51
N VAL A 223 4.68 17.11 15.55
CA VAL A 223 4.23 17.41 14.19
C VAL A 223 3.89 16.12 13.43
N THR A 224 4.70 15.06 13.56
CA THR A 224 4.42 13.76 12.95
C THR A 224 3.11 13.18 13.49
N ILE A 225 2.89 13.23 14.79
CA ILE A 225 1.63 12.80 15.43
C ILE A 225 0.45 13.62 14.91
N ALA A 226 0.60 14.96 14.86
CA ALA A 226 -0.45 15.84 14.34
C ALA A 226 -0.78 15.54 12.87
N LEU A 227 0.22 15.21 12.03
CA LEU A 227 0.00 14.83 10.64
C LEU A 227 -0.71 13.48 10.51
N THR A 228 -0.39 12.50 11.35
CA THR A 228 -1.14 11.23 11.40
C THR A 228 -2.61 11.47 11.74
N CYS A 229 -2.88 12.28 12.78
CA CYS A 229 -4.25 12.66 13.13
C CYS A 229 -4.94 13.44 12.00
N ALA A 230 -4.21 14.35 11.33
CA ALA A 230 -4.74 15.13 10.21
C ALA A 230 -5.08 14.25 8.99
N GLY A 231 -4.24 13.27 8.66
CA GLY A 231 -4.52 12.28 7.60
C GLY A 231 -5.79 11.47 7.88
N THR A 232 -5.92 10.97 9.11
CA THR A 232 -7.12 10.25 9.55
C THR A 232 -8.37 11.14 9.51
N ALA A 233 -8.28 12.37 10.01
CA ALA A 233 -9.39 13.34 9.99
C ALA A 233 -9.76 13.77 8.56
N PHE A 234 -8.79 13.92 7.68
CA PHE A 234 -9.01 14.22 6.25
C PHE A 234 -9.84 13.12 5.60
N VAL A 235 -9.48 11.85 5.77
CA VAL A 235 -10.25 10.73 5.22
C VAL A 235 -11.67 10.69 5.80
N TYR A 236 -11.83 10.89 7.11
CA TYR A 236 -13.15 10.99 7.72
C TYR A 236 -14.01 12.07 7.06
N GLY A 237 -13.44 13.26 6.86
CA GLY A 237 -14.12 14.37 6.19
C GLY A 237 -14.51 14.03 4.75
N VAL A 238 -13.58 13.46 3.96
CA VAL A 238 -13.83 13.05 2.57
C VAL A 238 -14.92 11.98 2.51
N THR A 239 -14.84 10.95 3.36
CA THR A 239 -15.86 9.87 3.41
C THR A 239 -17.25 10.44 3.73
N ARG A 240 -17.35 11.44 4.63
CA ARG A 240 -18.63 12.08 4.95
C ARG A 240 -19.19 12.96 3.86
N LEU A 241 -18.33 13.56 3.04
CA LEU A 241 -18.75 14.43 1.92
C LEU A 241 -19.19 13.62 0.69
N LEU A 242 -18.65 12.42 0.51
CA LEU A 242 -18.91 11.57 -0.66
C LEU A 242 -20.04 10.54 -0.44
N ARG A 243 -20.44 10.28 0.80
CA ARG A 243 -21.63 9.49 1.17
C ARG A 243 -22.87 10.35 1.22
#